data_725607bcde67f4227045822d78c538c4
#
_entry.id   725607bcde67f4227045822d78c538c4
#
_cell.length_a   1.000
_cell.length_b   1.000
_cell.length_c   1.000
_cell.angle_alpha   90.00
_cell.angle_beta   90.00
_cell.angle_gamma   90.00
#
_symmetry.space_group_name_H-M   'P 1'
#
loop_
_entity.id
_entity.type
_entity.pdbx_description
1 polymer ?
#
loop_
_entity_poly.entity_id
_entity_poly.type
_entity_poly.pdbx_seq_one_letter_code
_entity_poly.pdbx_strand_id
1 'polypeptide(L)'
;ECGVVTTYRVYNTLDATLIAETSETTFTHANLDPEADYCYSVSAVYPEGESRETLTVCAEYFTPSSRSSLLAAINLWAVDSLAATLAYGEIAVWDVSSVSNMSNLFLNDSLFNSDISEWDLSNATDLSGMFKNAIIFNGDLSSWDVSNAINMNSMFENAESFAGDLSLWDVSNVTNMREMFTGAVSFQSDLSTWNVSSVMDMFRMFKLTNYNGDLSSWDVSSVENM
;
A
#
# COMPACT_ATOMS: atom_id res chain seq x y z
N GLU A 1 6.40 32.36 -35.59
CA GLU A 1 5.74 32.48 -34.28
C GLU A 1 5.07 31.13 -34.02
N CYS A 2 5.40 30.47 -32.92
CA CYS A 2 4.64 29.29 -32.51
C CYS A 2 3.25 29.77 -32.12
N GLY A 3 2.20 29.23 -32.74
CA GLY A 3 0.81 29.51 -32.39
C GLY A 3 0.54 29.17 -30.89
N VAL A 4 -0.49 29.78 -30.33
CA VAL A 4 -0.93 29.44 -28.96
C VAL A 4 -1.71 28.15 -29.01
N VAL A 5 -1.36 27.19 -28.13
CA VAL A 5 -2.12 25.94 -27.97
C VAL A 5 -3.54 26.30 -27.52
N THR A 6 -4.54 25.78 -28.20
CA THR A 6 -5.96 26.01 -27.88
C THR A 6 -6.51 24.91 -27.03
N THR A 7 -6.17 23.65 -27.31
CA THR A 7 -6.58 22.47 -26.58
C THR A 7 -5.52 21.36 -26.70
N TYR A 8 -5.67 20.32 -25.91
CA TYR A 8 -4.92 19.08 -26.00
C TYR A 8 -5.89 17.94 -26.31
N ARG A 9 -5.45 16.98 -27.12
CA ARG A 9 -6.17 15.74 -27.40
C ARG A 9 -5.42 14.57 -26.81
N VAL A 10 -6.17 13.71 -26.08
CA VAL A 10 -5.66 12.50 -25.48
C VAL A 10 -6.20 11.31 -26.25
N TYR A 11 -5.31 10.46 -26.73
CA TYR A 11 -5.66 9.27 -27.51
C TYR A 11 -5.28 8.00 -26.75
N ASN A 12 -6.14 6.98 -26.87
CA ASN A 12 -5.72 5.61 -26.56
C ASN A 12 -4.87 5.10 -27.74
N THR A 13 -3.62 4.73 -27.46
CA THR A 13 -2.69 4.30 -28.52
C THR A 13 -2.87 2.84 -28.92
N LEU A 14 -3.64 2.03 -28.15
CA LEU A 14 -3.92 0.63 -28.51
C LEU A 14 -4.91 0.51 -29.69
N ASP A 15 -5.84 1.46 -29.81
CA ASP A 15 -6.89 1.49 -30.83
C ASP A 15 -7.01 2.83 -31.58
N ALA A 16 -6.14 3.78 -31.27
CA ALA A 16 -6.11 5.14 -31.82
C ALA A 16 -7.41 5.94 -31.60
N THR A 17 -8.20 5.61 -30.58
CA THR A 17 -9.42 6.36 -30.25
C THR A 17 -9.11 7.66 -29.50
N LEU A 18 -9.81 8.74 -29.86
CA LEU A 18 -9.80 9.98 -29.10
C LEU A 18 -10.59 9.79 -27.81
N ILE A 19 -9.92 9.91 -26.66
CA ILE A 19 -10.54 9.77 -25.34
C ILE A 19 -11.08 11.11 -24.85
N ALA A 20 -10.31 12.18 -25.04
CA ALA A 20 -10.67 13.51 -24.55
C ALA A 20 -10.03 14.62 -25.36
N GLU A 21 -10.71 15.78 -25.34
CA GLU A 21 -10.16 17.07 -25.73
C GLU A 21 -10.32 18.04 -24.55
N THR A 22 -9.23 18.67 -24.11
CA THR A 22 -9.21 19.53 -22.93
C THR A 22 -8.32 20.76 -23.14
N SER A 23 -8.66 21.88 -22.51
CA SER A 23 -7.79 23.06 -22.43
C SER A 23 -6.80 22.98 -21.27
N GLU A 24 -6.99 22.02 -20.37
CA GLU A 24 -6.15 21.83 -19.20
C GLU A 24 -4.88 21.02 -19.56
N THR A 25 -3.82 21.23 -18.80
CA THR A 25 -2.55 20.48 -18.95
C THR A 25 -2.58 19.13 -18.22
N THR A 26 -3.69 18.84 -17.56
CA THR A 26 -3.94 17.57 -16.83
C THR A 26 -5.24 16.97 -17.32
N PHE A 27 -5.27 15.65 -17.40
CA PHE A 27 -6.47 14.86 -17.72
C PHE A 27 -6.51 13.61 -16.83
N THR A 28 -7.68 13.33 -16.26
CA THR A 28 -7.92 12.13 -15.45
C THR A 28 -8.87 11.21 -16.20
N HIS A 29 -8.44 10.01 -16.53
CA HIS A 29 -9.29 8.96 -17.07
C HIS A 29 -9.82 8.12 -15.91
N ALA A 30 -11.12 8.26 -15.62
CA ALA A 30 -11.77 7.57 -14.51
C ALA A 30 -12.47 6.29 -14.95
N ASN A 31 -12.80 5.41 -14.00
CA ASN A 31 -13.52 4.14 -14.18
C ASN A 31 -12.80 3.17 -15.14
N LEU A 32 -11.50 3.10 -15.04
CA LEU A 32 -10.69 2.15 -15.79
C LEU A 32 -10.92 0.72 -15.29
N ASP A 33 -10.86 -0.24 -16.21
CA ASP A 33 -10.82 -1.66 -15.86
C ASP A 33 -9.40 -1.99 -15.36
N PRO A 34 -9.23 -2.46 -14.13
CA PRO A 34 -7.91 -2.75 -13.58
C PRO A 34 -7.18 -3.90 -14.29
N GLU A 35 -7.89 -4.71 -15.10
CA GLU A 35 -7.28 -5.81 -15.86
C GLU A 35 -6.91 -5.41 -17.31
N ALA A 36 -7.15 -4.16 -17.72
CA ALA A 36 -6.89 -3.71 -19.08
C ALA A 36 -5.65 -2.81 -19.17
N ASP A 37 -4.86 -3.01 -20.21
CA ASP A 37 -3.73 -2.12 -20.53
C ASP A 37 -4.23 -0.77 -21.06
N TYR A 38 -3.69 0.32 -20.55
CA TYR A 38 -4.01 1.67 -20.99
C TYR A 38 -2.74 2.38 -21.42
N CYS A 39 -2.67 2.73 -22.70
CA CYS A 39 -1.57 3.48 -23.27
C CYS A 39 -2.09 4.77 -23.91
N TYR A 40 -1.45 5.89 -23.63
CA TYR A 40 -1.90 7.20 -24.06
C TYR A 40 -0.83 7.92 -24.87
N SER A 41 -1.29 8.71 -25.83
CA SER A 41 -0.52 9.79 -26.45
C SER A 41 -1.30 11.09 -26.38
N VAL A 42 -0.60 12.20 -26.46
CA VAL A 42 -1.20 13.54 -26.39
C VAL A 42 -0.72 14.35 -27.59
N SER A 43 -1.64 15.07 -28.23
CA SER A 43 -1.32 16.12 -29.21
C SER A 43 -1.76 17.48 -28.71
N ALA A 44 -1.10 18.53 -29.18
CA ALA A 44 -1.51 19.91 -28.97
C ALA A 44 -2.25 20.42 -30.22
N VAL A 45 -3.38 21.10 -30.04
CA VAL A 45 -4.18 21.69 -31.11
C VAL A 45 -3.90 23.19 -31.16
N TYR A 46 -3.61 23.66 -32.34
CA TYR A 46 -3.36 25.06 -32.66
C TYR A 46 -4.40 25.53 -33.67
N PRO A 47 -4.60 26.85 -33.87
CA PRO A 47 -5.50 27.37 -34.90
C PRO A 47 -5.18 26.90 -36.33
N GLU A 48 -3.89 26.64 -36.61
CA GLU A 48 -3.37 26.18 -37.88
C GLU A 48 -3.34 24.67 -38.07
N GLY A 49 -3.60 23.90 -37.03
CA GLY A 49 -3.62 22.44 -37.07
C GLY A 49 -3.17 21.75 -35.76
N GLU A 50 -3.09 20.48 -35.84
CA GLU A 50 -2.72 19.60 -34.69
C GLU A 50 -1.22 19.21 -34.80
N SER A 51 -0.54 19.18 -33.64
CA SER A 51 0.83 18.69 -33.57
C SER A 51 0.89 17.16 -33.79
N ARG A 52 2.09 16.62 -33.94
CA ARG A 52 2.29 15.20 -33.80
C ARG A 52 1.98 14.80 -32.33
N GLU A 53 1.48 13.61 -32.16
CA GLU A 53 1.31 13.01 -30.84
C GLU A 53 2.66 12.88 -30.11
N THR A 54 2.61 12.91 -28.79
CA THR A 54 3.78 12.62 -27.94
C THR A 54 4.18 11.15 -28.07
N LEU A 55 5.27 10.78 -27.44
CA LEU A 55 5.57 9.36 -27.20
C LEU A 55 4.43 8.75 -26.41
N THR A 56 4.11 7.49 -26.72
CA THR A 56 3.15 6.69 -25.96
C THR A 56 3.62 6.52 -24.52
N VAL A 57 2.74 6.82 -23.59
CA VAL A 57 2.91 6.52 -22.18
C VAL A 57 1.86 5.50 -21.80
N CYS A 58 2.28 4.33 -21.35
CA CYS A 58 1.38 3.30 -20.86
C CYS A 58 1.28 3.40 -19.34
N ALA A 59 0.05 3.25 -18.82
CA ALA A 59 -0.15 2.99 -17.42
C ALA A 59 0.24 1.53 -17.18
N GLU A 60 1.50 1.27 -16.98
CA GLU A 60 1.95 -0.02 -16.48
C GLU A 60 1.75 -0.02 -14.96
N TYR A 61 1.00 -1.00 -14.46
CA TYR A 61 0.98 -1.24 -13.02
C TYR A 61 2.39 -1.65 -12.61
N PHE A 62 2.93 -0.96 -11.61
CA PHE A 62 4.21 -1.37 -11.05
C PHE A 62 4.04 -2.71 -10.35
N THR A 63 4.65 -3.74 -10.93
CA THR A 63 4.69 -5.09 -10.39
C THR A 63 6.12 -5.41 -9.95
N PRO A 64 6.48 -5.18 -8.68
CA PRO A 64 7.82 -5.44 -8.21
C PRO A 64 8.14 -6.93 -8.30
N SER A 65 9.17 -7.29 -9.04
CA SER A 65 9.62 -8.68 -9.18
C SER A 65 10.31 -9.25 -7.94
N SER A 66 10.54 -8.44 -6.92
CA SER A 66 11.23 -8.80 -5.69
C SER A 66 11.02 -7.75 -4.59
N ARG A 67 11.26 -8.16 -3.33
CA ARG A 67 11.30 -7.23 -2.20
C ARG A 67 12.27 -6.05 -2.41
N SER A 68 13.41 -6.28 -3.05
CA SER A 68 14.39 -5.21 -3.30
C SER A 68 13.86 -4.16 -4.29
N SER A 69 13.14 -4.57 -5.32
CA SER A 69 12.51 -3.62 -6.25
C SER A 69 11.37 -2.85 -5.60
N LEU A 70 10.53 -3.51 -4.78
CA LEU A 70 9.49 -2.84 -4.00
C LEU A 70 10.09 -1.84 -3.01
N LEU A 71 11.11 -2.23 -2.26
CA LEU A 71 11.77 -1.34 -1.29
C LEU A 71 12.43 -0.13 -1.96
N ALA A 72 13.00 -0.31 -3.16
CA ALA A 72 13.57 0.81 -3.92
C ALA A 72 12.49 1.82 -4.34
N ALA A 73 11.32 1.35 -4.76
CA ALA A 73 10.19 2.21 -5.11
C ALA A 73 9.62 2.94 -3.88
N ILE A 74 9.47 2.24 -2.73
CA ILE A 74 9.03 2.83 -1.47
C ILE A 74 10.02 3.88 -0.97
N ASN A 75 11.34 3.61 -1.04
CA ASN A 75 12.35 4.59 -0.63
C ASN A 75 12.30 5.85 -1.50
N LEU A 76 12.04 5.71 -2.80
CA LEU A 76 11.83 6.88 -3.65
C LEU A 76 10.54 7.61 -3.27
N TRP A 77 9.45 6.88 -2.98
CA TRP A 77 8.17 7.45 -2.53
C TRP A 77 8.35 8.28 -1.26
N ALA A 78 9.09 7.78 -0.28
CA ALA A 78 9.34 8.47 0.98
C ALA A 78 10.16 9.76 0.83
N VAL A 79 11.01 9.87 -0.20
CA VAL A 79 11.87 11.04 -0.44
C VAL A 79 11.24 12.02 -1.44
N ASP A 80 10.63 11.51 -2.51
CA ASP A 80 10.02 12.27 -3.60
C ASP A 80 8.87 11.48 -4.20
N SER A 81 7.68 11.65 -3.63
CA SER A 81 6.47 10.93 -4.06
C SER A 81 6.08 11.26 -5.50
N LEU A 82 6.35 12.50 -5.98
CA LEU A 82 6.09 12.86 -7.36
C LEU A 82 7.00 12.10 -8.33
N ALA A 83 8.29 12.01 -8.03
CA ALA A 83 9.23 11.21 -8.84
C ALA A 83 8.88 9.72 -8.81
N ALA A 84 8.42 9.20 -7.67
CA ALA A 84 7.97 7.82 -7.54
C ALA A 84 6.69 7.56 -8.35
N THR A 85 5.70 8.47 -8.30
CA THR A 85 4.49 8.39 -9.13
C THR A 85 4.82 8.41 -10.62
N LEU A 86 5.77 9.24 -11.04
CA LEU A 86 6.20 9.29 -12.44
C LEU A 86 6.93 8.01 -12.89
N ALA A 87 7.62 7.33 -11.98
CA ALA A 87 8.41 6.12 -12.27
C ALA A 87 7.61 4.82 -12.14
N TYR A 88 6.66 4.77 -11.19
CA TYR A 88 6.00 3.55 -10.73
C TYR A 88 4.48 3.66 -10.66
N GLY A 89 3.88 4.80 -11.01
CA GLY A 89 2.45 5.07 -10.76
C GLY A 89 2.13 5.34 -9.29
N GLU A 90 0.86 5.56 -9.00
CA GLU A 90 0.38 5.80 -7.65
C GLU A 90 0.57 4.55 -6.77
N ILE A 91 1.05 4.74 -5.54
CA ILE A 91 1.35 3.63 -4.61
C ILE A 91 0.13 2.74 -4.31
N ALA A 92 -1.07 3.31 -4.38
CA ALA A 92 -2.32 2.59 -4.11
C ALA A 92 -2.60 1.45 -5.10
N VAL A 93 -2.08 1.57 -6.34
CA VAL A 93 -2.35 0.60 -7.42
C VAL A 93 -1.16 -0.32 -7.72
N TRP A 94 -0.13 -0.34 -6.88
CA TRP A 94 1.00 -1.25 -7.07
C TRP A 94 0.57 -2.70 -6.83
N ASP A 95 0.85 -3.58 -7.78
CA ASP A 95 0.64 -5.01 -7.61
C ASP A 95 1.82 -5.64 -6.84
N VAL A 96 1.64 -5.80 -5.55
CA VAL A 96 2.66 -6.37 -4.65
C VAL A 96 2.47 -7.87 -4.39
N SER A 97 1.50 -8.50 -5.06
CA SER A 97 1.09 -9.89 -4.81
C SER A 97 2.21 -10.92 -4.94
N SER A 98 3.24 -10.63 -5.77
CA SER A 98 4.39 -11.51 -5.94
C SER A 98 5.42 -11.46 -4.80
N VAL A 99 5.29 -10.49 -3.86
CA VAL A 99 6.29 -10.27 -2.81
C VAL A 99 5.84 -10.88 -1.49
N SER A 100 6.47 -11.99 -1.08
CA SER A 100 6.12 -12.67 0.18
C SER A 100 6.76 -12.08 1.44
N ASN A 101 7.83 -11.29 1.30
CA ASN A 101 8.49 -10.63 2.43
C ASN A 101 8.26 -9.13 2.38
N MET A 102 7.37 -8.65 3.25
CA MET A 102 6.98 -7.24 3.42
C MET A 102 7.66 -6.59 4.63
N SER A 103 8.67 -7.25 5.22
CA SER A 103 9.28 -6.78 6.46
C SER A 103 9.91 -5.40 6.30
N ASN A 104 9.65 -4.52 7.27
CA ASN A 104 10.27 -3.20 7.39
C ASN A 104 10.08 -2.27 6.18
N LEU A 105 8.98 -2.40 5.40
CA LEU A 105 8.78 -1.58 4.19
C LEU A 105 8.68 -0.08 4.52
N PHE A 106 7.96 0.27 5.58
CA PHE A 106 7.75 1.65 6.03
C PHE A 106 8.43 1.92 7.39
N LEU A 107 9.47 1.14 7.70
CA LEU A 107 10.22 1.28 8.95
C LEU A 107 10.79 2.70 9.10
N ASN A 108 10.48 3.36 10.22
CA ASN A 108 10.89 4.74 10.55
C ASN A 108 10.36 5.81 9.57
N ASP A 109 9.42 5.49 8.69
CA ASP A 109 8.72 6.49 7.89
C ASP A 109 7.62 7.15 8.73
N SER A 110 8.01 8.10 9.53
CA SER A 110 7.10 8.77 10.49
C SER A 110 6.01 9.61 9.82
N LEU A 111 6.11 9.87 8.52
CA LEU A 111 5.16 10.65 7.74
C LEU A 111 4.34 9.80 6.76
N PHE A 112 4.59 8.51 6.67
CA PHE A 112 3.84 7.64 5.78
C PHE A 112 2.38 7.53 6.24
N ASN A 113 1.46 7.85 5.35
CA ASN A 113 0.01 7.63 5.53
C ASN A 113 -0.71 7.57 4.17
N SER A 114 -0.03 7.06 3.13
CA SER A 114 -0.66 6.85 1.82
C SER A 114 -1.61 5.67 1.86
N ASP A 115 -2.61 5.69 0.97
CA ASP A 115 -3.55 4.59 0.81
C ASP A 115 -2.86 3.38 0.17
N ILE A 116 -2.96 2.24 0.83
CA ILE A 116 -2.47 0.93 0.40
C ILE A 116 -3.51 -0.15 0.70
N SER A 117 -4.77 0.23 0.87
CA SER A 117 -5.87 -0.68 1.21
C SER A 117 -6.09 -1.78 0.18
N GLU A 118 -5.79 -1.49 -1.10
CA GLU A 118 -5.98 -2.42 -2.22
C GLU A 118 -4.76 -3.35 -2.46
N TRP A 119 -3.70 -3.27 -1.65
CA TRP A 119 -2.56 -4.17 -1.79
C TRP A 119 -2.94 -5.62 -1.50
N ASP A 120 -2.64 -6.52 -2.43
CA ASP A 120 -2.80 -7.96 -2.25
C ASP A 120 -1.62 -8.54 -1.46
N LEU A 121 -1.87 -8.90 -0.20
CA LEU A 121 -0.90 -9.54 0.70
C LEU A 121 -1.15 -11.04 0.88
N SER A 122 -2.00 -11.65 0.06
CA SER A 122 -2.36 -13.06 0.19
C SER A 122 -1.16 -14.03 0.14
N ASN A 123 -0.05 -13.62 -0.45
CA ASN A 123 1.21 -14.38 -0.46
C ASN A 123 2.23 -13.92 0.60
N ALA A 124 1.91 -12.91 1.40
CA ALA A 124 2.84 -12.38 2.39
C ALA A 124 3.00 -13.32 3.58
N THR A 125 4.26 -13.68 3.89
CA THR A 125 4.59 -14.54 5.03
C THR A 125 5.31 -13.79 6.15
N ASP A 126 5.97 -12.68 5.84
CA ASP A 126 6.72 -11.87 6.80
C ASP A 126 6.30 -10.40 6.72
N LEU A 127 5.55 -9.95 7.74
CA LEU A 127 5.06 -8.58 7.92
C LEU A 127 5.82 -7.86 9.04
N SER A 128 6.94 -8.43 9.54
CA SER A 128 7.64 -7.90 10.70
C SER A 128 8.13 -6.46 10.48
N GLY A 129 7.87 -5.60 11.46
CA GLY A 129 8.28 -4.20 11.45
C GLY A 129 7.74 -3.35 10.32
N MET A 130 6.72 -3.81 9.55
CA MET A 130 6.26 -3.13 8.34
C MET A 130 5.92 -1.66 8.56
N PHE A 131 5.26 -1.32 9.67
CA PHE A 131 4.91 0.05 10.06
C PHE A 131 5.60 0.49 11.37
N LYS A 132 6.71 -0.15 11.73
CA LYS A 132 7.44 0.21 12.94
C LYS A 132 7.93 1.65 12.87
N ASN A 133 7.56 2.46 13.88
CA ASN A 133 7.81 3.90 13.97
C ASN A 133 7.16 4.73 12.84
N ALA A 134 6.13 4.21 12.16
CA ALA A 134 5.28 4.99 11.25
C ALA A 134 4.24 5.77 12.08
N ILE A 135 4.66 6.87 12.69
CA ILE A 135 3.96 7.59 13.77
C ILE A 135 2.53 8.02 13.39
N ILE A 136 2.36 8.56 12.16
CA ILE A 136 1.05 9.09 11.72
C ILE A 136 0.25 8.09 10.90
N PHE A 137 0.78 6.89 10.64
CA PHE A 137 0.08 5.90 9.84
C PHE A 137 -1.24 5.49 10.48
N ASN A 138 -2.32 5.60 9.71
CA ASN A 138 -3.67 5.17 10.08
C ASN A 138 -4.49 4.74 8.85
N GLY A 139 -3.85 4.05 7.90
CA GLY A 139 -4.50 3.51 6.71
C GLY A 139 -5.50 2.40 7.03
N ASP A 140 -6.49 2.22 6.17
CA ASP A 140 -7.43 1.10 6.25
C ASP A 140 -6.74 -0.18 5.75
N LEU A 141 -6.66 -1.18 6.62
CA LEU A 141 -6.07 -2.49 6.34
C LEU A 141 -7.08 -3.62 6.53
N SER A 142 -8.36 -3.30 6.70
CA SER A 142 -9.41 -4.27 7.04
C SER A 142 -9.67 -5.31 5.94
N SER A 143 -9.35 -4.96 4.68
CA SER A 143 -9.48 -5.83 3.51
C SER A 143 -8.28 -6.77 3.27
N TRP A 144 -7.17 -6.57 3.98
CA TRP A 144 -5.96 -7.36 3.74
C TRP A 144 -6.14 -8.84 4.09
N ASP A 145 -5.81 -9.72 3.15
CA ASP A 145 -5.66 -11.15 3.42
C ASP A 145 -4.25 -11.41 3.98
N VAL A 146 -4.19 -11.65 5.28
CA VAL A 146 -2.95 -11.97 6.02
C VAL A 146 -2.87 -13.45 6.42
N SER A 147 -3.75 -14.29 5.87
CA SER A 147 -3.90 -15.69 6.29
C SER A 147 -2.63 -16.54 6.11
N ASN A 148 -1.70 -16.14 5.24
CA ASN A 148 -0.41 -16.79 5.07
C ASN A 148 0.72 -16.18 5.91
N ALA A 149 0.45 -15.15 6.70
CA ALA A 149 1.48 -14.53 7.53
C ALA A 149 1.92 -15.45 8.67
N ILE A 150 3.24 -15.53 8.85
CA ILE A 150 3.91 -16.32 9.90
C ILE A 150 4.53 -15.41 10.95
N ASN A 151 5.03 -14.25 10.53
CA ASN A 151 5.77 -13.33 11.38
C ASN A 151 5.19 -11.92 11.31
N MET A 152 4.68 -11.43 12.44
CA MET A 152 4.15 -10.07 12.64
C MET A 152 4.91 -9.33 13.76
N ASN A 153 6.16 -9.75 14.06
CA ASN A 153 6.98 -9.09 15.07
C ASN A 153 7.08 -7.59 14.82
N SER A 154 6.81 -6.77 15.84
CA SER A 154 6.94 -5.30 15.80
C SER A 154 6.16 -4.61 14.65
N MET A 155 5.14 -5.24 14.04
CA MET A 155 4.50 -4.72 12.83
C MET A 155 3.99 -3.29 12.99
N PHE A 156 3.39 -2.95 14.13
CA PHE A 156 2.86 -1.63 14.46
C PHE A 156 3.58 -1.00 15.68
N GLU A 157 4.81 -1.43 15.97
CA GLU A 157 5.57 -0.88 17.10
C GLU A 157 5.77 0.63 16.93
N ASN A 158 5.28 1.43 17.90
CA ASN A 158 5.25 2.89 17.88
C ASN A 158 4.49 3.50 16.67
N ALA A 159 3.54 2.80 16.08
CA ALA A 159 2.56 3.38 15.16
C ALA A 159 1.48 4.09 15.99
N GLU A 160 1.79 5.26 16.54
CA GLU A 160 1.00 5.92 17.60
C GLU A 160 -0.41 6.30 17.15
N SER A 161 -0.59 6.65 15.87
CA SER A 161 -1.89 7.05 15.32
C SER A 161 -2.74 5.87 14.83
N PHE A 162 -2.17 4.68 14.74
CA PHE A 162 -2.87 3.53 14.15
C PHE A 162 -4.07 3.10 15.00
N ALA A 163 -5.26 3.17 14.41
CA ALA A 163 -6.54 2.79 15.01
C ALA A 163 -7.40 1.93 14.05
N GLY A 164 -6.76 1.30 13.04
CA GLY A 164 -7.42 0.49 12.03
C GLY A 164 -8.14 -0.73 12.60
N ASP A 165 -9.19 -1.17 11.91
CA ASP A 165 -9.94 -2.38 12.26
C ASP A 165 -9.22 -3.61 11.70
N LEU A 166 -8.78 -4.50 12.59
CA LEU A 166 -8.13 -5.76 12.27
C LEU A 166 -8.96 -6.99 12.70
N SER A 167 -10.22 -6.79 13.07
CA SER A 167 -11.09 -7.83 13.63
C SER A 167 -11.32 -9.01 12.67
N LEU A 168 -11.21 -8.79 11.37
CA LEU A 168 -11.41 -9.81 10.33
C LEU A 168 -10.13 -10.51 9.88
N TRP A 169 -8.97 -10.12 10.40
CA TRP A 169 -7.71 -10.78 10.03
C TRP A 169 -7.67 -12.24 10.48
N ASP A 170 -7.34 -13.15 9.58
CA ASP A 170 -6.99 -14.53 9.92
C ASP A 170 -5.50 -14.61 10.30
N VAL A 171 -5.23 -14.71 11.58
CA VAL A 171 -3.88 -14.82 12.15
C VAL A 171 -3.52 -16.24 12.59
N SER A 172 -4.29 -17.24 12.17
CA SER A 172 -4.15 -18.63 12.65
C SER A 172 -2.81 -19.28 12.33
N ASN A 173 -2.10 -18.79 11.32
CA ASN A 173 -0.76 -19.25 10.94
C ASN A 173 0.39 -18.44 11.59
N VAL A 174 0.08 -17.35 12.31
CA VAL A 174 1.12 -16.51 12.92
C VAL A 174 1.75 -17.20 14.10
N THR A 175 3.08 -17.26 14.11
CA THR A 175 3.87 -17.84 15.22
C THR A 175 4.57 -16.79 16.07
N ASN A 176 4.75 -15.58 15.57
CA ASN A 176 5.48 -14.51 16.23
C ASN A 176 4.73 -13.18 16.17
N MET A 177 4.26 -12.71 17.32
CA MET A 177 3.59 -11.41 17.53
C MET A 177 4.34 -10.54 18.54
N ARG A 178 5.63 -10.83 18.77
CA ARG A 178 6.48 -10.07 19.68
C ARG A 178 6.41 -8.58 19.38
N GLU A 179 6.13 -7.76 20.39
CA GLU A 179 6.11 -6.30 20.32
C GLU A 179 5.16 -5.71 19.24
N MET A 180 4.21 -6.50 18.69
CA MET A 180 3.39 -6.14 17.52
C MET A 180 2.72 -4.77 17.66
N PHE A 181 2.17 -4.46 18.83
CA PHE A 181 1.48 -3.19 19.11
C PHE A 181 2.18 -2.36 20.19
N THR A 182 3.45 -2.65 20.55
CA THR A 182 4.17 -1.86 21.55
C THR A 182 4.12 -0.37 21.18
N GLY A 183 3.62 0.50 22.07
CA GLY A 183 3.53 1.95 21.83
C GLY A 183 2.46 2.40 20.83
N ALA A 184 1.63 1.51 20.29
CA ALA A 184 0.49 1.85 19.44
C ALA A 184 -0.66 2.37 20.32
N VAL A 185 -0.57 3.62 20.77
CA VAL A 185 -1.42 4.19 21.83
C VAL A 185 -2.87 4.41 21.42
N SER A 186 -3.15 4.52 20.11
CA SER A 186 -4.51 4.72 19.57
C SER A 186 -5.21 3.41 19.22
N PHE A 187 -4.50 2.27 19.24
CA PHE A 187 -5.03 0.98 18.79
C PHE A 187 -6.11 0.43 19.75
N GLN A 188 -7.30 0.09 19.20
CA GLN A 188 -8.46 -0.39 19.95
C GLN A 188 -9.33 -1.40 19.15
N SER A 189 -8.82 -2.02 18.09
CA SER A 189 -9.59 -3.02 17.30
C SER A 189 -10.05 -4.19 18.19
N ASP A 190 -11.21 -4.76 17.88
CA ASP A 190 -11.67 -6.00 18.55
C ASP A 190 -10.86 -7.21 18.04
N LEU A 191 -10.10 -7.82 18.91
CA LEU A 191 -9.27 -8.99 18.62
C LEU A 191 -9.83 -10.28 19.23
N SER A 192 -11.04 -10.25 19.75
CA SER A 192 -11.65 -11.42 20.44
C SER A 192 -11.84 -12.62 19.51
N THR A 193 -11.90 -12.40 18.19
CA THR A 193 -12.08 -13.45 17.16
C THR A 193 -10.77 -14.06 16.68
N TRP A 194 -9.62 -13.48 17.04
CA TRP A 194 -8.33 -13.99 16.57
C TRP A 194 -8.03 -15.38 17.12
N ASN A 195 -7.67 -16.29 16.23
CA ASN A 195 -7.10 -17.58 16.59
C ASN A 195 -5.59 -17.47 16.77
N VAL A 196 -5.15 -17.39 18.02
CA VAL A 196 -3.72 -17.22 18.37
C VAL A 196 -3.06 -18.53 18.84
N SER A 197 -3.70 -19.68 18.66
CA SER A 197 -3.23 -20.96 19.16
C SER A 197 -1.87 -21.42 18.61
N SER A 198 -1.45 -20.87 17.47
CA SER A 198 -0.13 -21.14 16.87
C SER A 198 0.99 -20.20 17.36
N VAL A 199 0.65 -19.15 18.11
CA VAL A 199 1.63 -18.12 18.50
C VAL A 199 2.54 -18.63 19.61
N MET A 200 3.86 -18.50 19.41
CA MET A 200 4.89 -18.90 20.37
C MET A 200 5.52 -17.70 21.10
N ASP A 201 5.54 -16.53 20.50
CA ASP A 201 6.14 -15.31 21.10
C ASP A 201 5.15 -14.14 21.02
N MET A 202 4.69 -13.68 22.20
CA MET A 202 3.86 -12.48 22.40
C MET A 202 4.55 -11.46 23.31
N PHE A 203 5.87 -11.58 23.51
CA PHE A 203 6.59 -10.72 24.43
C PHE A 203 6.31 -9.25 24.17
N ARG A 204 5.79 -8.55 25.18
CA ARG A 204 5.47 -7.12 25.13
C ARG A 204 4.47 -6.71 24.04
N MET A 205 3.62 -7.61 23.52
CA MET A 205 2.72 -7.33 22.40
C MET A 205 1.92 -6.03 22.59
N PHE A 206 1.42 -5.74 23.78
CA PHE A 206 0.63 -4.57 24.12
C PHE A 206 1.34 -3.60 25.08
N LYS A 207 2.67 -3.62 25.15
CA LYS A 207 3.41 -2.73 26.04
C LYS A 207 3.20 -1.28 25.63
N LEU A 208 2.94 -0.37 26.60
CA LEU A 208 2.72 1.06 26.37
C LEU A 208 1.55 1.38 25.43
N THR A 209 0.56 0.50 25.31
CA THR A 209 -0.71 0.78 24.63
C THR A 209 -1.78 1.18 25.64
N ASN A 210 -2.90 1.73 25.13
CA ASN A 210 -4.14 1.90 25.89
C ASN A 210 -5.13 0.77 25.62
N TYR A 211 -4.71 -0.32 24.99
CA TYR A 211 -5.56 -1.41 24.58
C TYR A 211 -6.24 -2.06 25.80
N ASN A 212 -7.56 -2.24 25.72
CA ASN A 212 -8.38 -2.81 26.79
C ASN A 212 -9.46 -3.78 26.25
N GLY A 213 -9.28 -4.32 25.05
CA GLY A 213 -10.18 -5.31 24.45
C GLY A 213 -10.25 -6.63 25.23
N ASP A 214 -11.34 -7.37 25.04
CA ASP A 214 -11.52 -8.69 25.63
C ASP A 214 -10.69 -9.74 24.87
N LEU A 215 -9.76 -10.37 25.57
CA LEU A 215 -8.90 -11.44 25.06
C LEU A 215 -9.17 -12.79 25.76
N SER A 216 -10.29 -12.93 26.47
CA SER A 216 -10.60 -14.12 27.25
C SER A 216 -10.80 -15.40 26.40
N SER A 217 -11.05 -15.22 25.09
CA SER A 217 -11.19 -16.33 24.13
C SER A 217 -9.85 -16.86 23.61
N TRP A 218 -8.73 -16.18 23.86
CA TRP A 218 -7.45 -16.57 23.31
C TRP A 218 -6.89 -17.86 23.93
N ASP A 219 -6.56 -18.84 23.09
CA ASP A 219 -5.75 -19.99 23.49
C ASP A 219 -4.26 -19.64 23.43
N VAL A 220 -3.68 -19.37 24.57
CA VAL A 220 -2.25 -19.01 24.71
C VAL A 220 -1.38 -20.19 25.18
N SER A 221 -1.87 -21.41 25.05
CA SER A 221 -1.18 -22.60 25.55
C SER A 221 0.16 -22.89 24.86
N SER A 222 0.34 -22.38 23.62
CA SER A 222 1.58 -22.50 22.84
C SER A 222 2.61 -21.38 23.13
N VAL A 223 2.23 -20.34 23.90
CA VAL A 223 3.09 -19.17 24.09
C VAL A 223 4.24 -19.47 25.05
N GLU A 224 5.46 -19.31 24.58
CA GLU A 224 6.70 -19.50 25.34
C GLU A 224 7.22 -18.19 25.96
N ASN A 225 6.93 -17.04 25.31
CA ASN A 225 7.33 -15.69 25.75
C ASN A 225 6.12 -14.76 25.78
N MET A 226 5.89 -14.12 26.94
CA MET A 226 4.76 -13.20 27.12
C MET A 226 5.20 -11.87 27.76
#